data_655328e075fca8e7550a26c7ccc56c5b
#
_entry.id   655328e075fca8e7550a26c7ccc56c5b
#
_cell.length_a   1.000
_cell.length_b   1.000
_cell.length_c   1.000
_cell.angle_alpha   90.00
_cell.angle_beta   90.00
_cell.angle_gamma   90.00
#
_symmetry.space_group_name_H-M   'P 1'
#
loop_
_entity.id
_entity.type
_entity.pdbx_description
1 polymer ?
#
loop_
_entity_poly.entity_id
_entity_poly.type
_entity_poly.pdbx_seq_one_letter_code
_entity_poly.pdbx_strand_id
1 'polypeptide(L)'
;NQYLLKRGDIVVLLPYELHYGASAQQTYYERYTVNFKEAYFETVLGNEGKRLLLKLHAGVMTLTKEQTIQMEALFQDLYSRKKKKSVLDEKIFCCELVLILSRIVDFCKEQEIQAHRLPSTLTCTIDYINDNCEKKLTLDEIAEQSHLDKYYLSHLFKKNMGVSVMNYLTHVRAQKAYHYLNLPNMSVEQVAQKSGFANYGAMERAFETIYEDTPMQIKQ
;
A
#
# COMPACT_ATOMS: atom_id res chain seq x y z
N ASN A 1 12.85 -5.05 -7.34
CA ASN A 1 13.89 -5.60 -6.48
C ASN A 1 13.34 -6.80 -5.71
N GLN A 2 14.19 -7.83 -5.51
CA GLN A 2 13.86 -8.97 -4.65
C GLN A 2 14.70 -8.87 -3.38
N TYR A 3 14.08 -9.09 -2.24
CA TYR A 3 14.74 -9.07 -0.94
C TYR A 3 14.48 -10.37 -0.21
N LEU A 4 15.53 -10.99 0.31
CA LEU A 4 15.41 -12.12 1.23
C LEU A 4 15.31 -11.54 2.66
N LEU A 5 14.11 -11.56 3.22
CA LEU A 5 13.85 -11.01 4.54
C LEU A 5 14.19 -12.01 5.64
N LYS A 6 14.71 -11.49 6.74
CA LYS A 6 15.04 -12.24 7.96
C LYS A 6 14.44 -11.55 9.19
N ARG A 7 14.52 -12.20 10.35
CA ARG A 7 14.09 -11.60 11.62
C ARG A 7 14.84 -10.28 11.87
N GLY A 8 14.12 -9.24 12.23
CA GLY A 8 14.63 -7.89 12.43
C GLY A 8 14.58 -7.01 11.18
N ASP A 9 14.14 -7.54 10.03
CA ASP A 9 13.91 -6.70 8.87
C ASP A 9 12.53 -6.04 8.95
N ILE A 10 12.49 -4.74 8.69
CA ILE A 10 11.27 -3.97 8.50
C ILE A 10 11.17 -3.59 7.03
N VAL A 11 10.00 -3.83 6.46
CA VAL A 11 9.68 -3.38 5.10
C VAL A 11 8.68 -2.26 5.20
N VAL A 12 9.03 -1.09 4.69
CA VAL A 12 8.11 0.03 4.51
C VAL A 12 7.68 0.06 3.06
N LEU A 13 6.38 -0.08 2.86
CA LEU A 13 5.74 -0.01 1.55
C LEU A 13 4.91 1.28 1.52
N LEU A 14 5.19 2.13 0.56
CA LEU A 14 4.38 3.33 0.36
C LEU A 14 3.06 2.97 -0.34
N PRO A 15 2.06 3.85 -0.25
CA PRO A 15 0.82 3.66 -0.98
C PRO A 15 1.09 3.30 -2.44
N TYR A 16 0.37 2.27 -2.93
CA TYR A 16 0.39 1.85 -4.33
C TYR A 16 1.66 1.13 -4.82
N GLU A 17 2.64 0.86 -3.96
CA GLU A 17 3.75 0.00 -4.32
C GLU A 17 3.28 -1.44 -4.50
N LEU A 18 3.44 -1.96 -5.72
CA LEU A 18 3.17 -3.37 -5.99
C LEU A 18 4.25 -4.23 -5.37
N HIS A 19 3.83 -5.11 -4.48
CA HIS A 19 4.72 -6.04 -3.80
C HIS A 19 4.11 -7.43 -3.76
N TYR A 20 4.96 -8.43 -3.84
CA TYR A 20 4.61 -9.83 -3.67
C TYR A 20 5.55 -10.45 -2.65
N GLY A 21 4.98 -11.14 -1.68
CA GLY A 21 5.76 -11.88 -0.68
C GLY A 21 5.51 -13.37 -0.81
N ALA A 22 6.58 -14.14 -0.99
CA ALA A 22 6.53 -15.58 -0.97
C ALA A 22 7.51 -16.15 0.06
N SER A 23 7.19 -17.28 0.66
CA SER A 23 8.16 -18.02 1.47
C SER A 23 9.21 -18.63 0.55
N ALA A 24 10.49 -18.32 0.81
CA ALA A 24 11.61 -18.87 0.03
C ALA A 24 11.82 -20.38 0.28
N GLN A 25 11.33 -20.89 1.39
CA GLN A 25 11.33 -22.31 1.76
C GLN A 25 10.00 -22.57 2.47
N GLN A 26 9.48 -23.79 2.41
CA GLN A 26 8.23 -24.18 3.11
C GLN A 26 8.37 -24.13 4.65
N THR A 27 9.06 -23.14 5.16
CA THR A 27 9.30 -22.91 6.58
C THR A 27 8.28 -21.92 7.11
N TYR A 28 7.83 -22.16 8.32
CA TYR A 28 6.96 -21.25 9.07
C TYR A 28 7.69 -19.91 9.29
N TYR A 29 7.03 -18.79 8.96
CA TYR A 29 7.51 -17.46 9.31
C TYR A 29 6.40 -16.62 9.91
N GLU A 30 6.71 -15.81 10.88
CA GLU A 30 5.81 -14.83 11.48
C GLU A 30 6.18 -13.42 11.04
N ARG A 31 5.16 -12.61 10.81
CA ARG A 31 5.30 -11.18 10.54
C ARG A 31 4.19 -10.39 11.16
N TYR A 32 4.49 -9.19 11.60
CA TYR A 32 3.49 -8.17 11.88
C TYR A 32 3.26 -7.36 10.60
N THR A 33 1.99 -7.16 10.25
CA THR A 33 1.61 -6.31 9.11
C THR A 33 0.64 -5.26 9.60
N VAL A 34 0.96 -4.00 9.34
CA VAL A 34 0.10 -2.87 9.68
C VAL A 34 -0.24 -2.12 8.40
N ASN A 35 -1.52 -2.11 8.05
CA ASN A 35 -2.05 -1.35 6.93
C ASN A 35 -2.91 -0.21 7.50
N PHE A 36 -2.67 1.01 7.05
CA PHE A 36 -3.43 2.18 7.48
C PHE A 36 -3.64 3.17 6.32
N LYS A 37 -4.66 4.01 6.47
CA LYS A 37 -4.93 5.11 5.53
C LYS A 37 -4.33 6.40 6.08
N GLU A 38 -3.78 7.26 5.20
CA GLU A 38 -3.25 8.57 5.57
C GLU A 38 -4.30 9.40 6.32
N ALA A 39 -5.55 9.41 5.84
CA ALA A 39 -6.67 10.12 6.45
C ALA A 39 -6.91 9.75 7.94
N TYR A 40 -6.54 8.54 8.36
CA TYR A 40 -6.62 8.14 9.76
C TYR A 40 -5.69 8.98 10.64
N PHE A 41 -4.46 9.21 10.18
CA PHE A 41 -3.49 10.05 10.90
C PHE A 41 -3.86 11.52 10.86
N GLU A 42 -4.41 12.02 9.76
CA GLU A 42 -4.90 13.39 9.66
C GLU A 42 -6.03 13.65 10.67
N THR A 43 -6.94 12.69 10.83
CA THR A 43 -8.06 12.81 11.79
C THR A 43 -7.59 12.88 13.24
N VAL A 44 -6.52 12.17 13.59
CA VAL A 44 -6.06 12.07 15.00
C VAL A 44 -4.98 13.09 15.31
N LEU A 45 -4.05 13.35 14.40
CA LEU A 45 -2.86 14.17 14.60
C LEU A 45 -2.83 15.45 13.75
N GLY A 46 -3.85 15.66 12.90
CA GLY A 46 -3.85 16.78 11.97
C GLY A 46 -2.64 16.77 11.03
N ASN A 47 -2.12 17.95 10.73
CA ASN A 47 -0.98 18.11 9.83
C ASN A 47 0.31 17.41 10.31
N GLU A 48 0.48 17.17 11.59
CA GLU A 48 1.66 16.48 12.12
C GLU A 48 1.67 14.99 11.75
N GLY A 49 0.49 14.37 11.66
CA GLY A 49 0.36 13.00 11.15
C GLY A 49 0.86 12.87 9.72
N LYS A 50 0.46 13.79 8.86
CA LYS A 50 0.95 13.85 7.47
C LYS A 50 2.46 14.05 7.40
N ARG A 51 3.01 14.97 8.20
CA ARG A 51 4.46 15.21 8.27
C ARG A 51 5.25 13.99 8.74
N LEU A 52 4.70 13.19 9.65
CA LEU A 52 5.31 11.93 10.07
C LEU A 52 5.38 10.94 8.91
N LEU A 53 4.27 10.75 8.19
CA LEU A 53 4.22 9.83 7.05
C LEU A 53 5.16 10.24 5.91
N LEU A 54 5.32 11.54 5.65
CA LEU A 54 6.26 12.05 4.64
C LEU A 54 7.75 11.77 4.97
N LYS A 55 8.06 11.42 6.22
CA LYS A 55 9.42 11.05 6.64
C LYS A 55 9.69 9.55 6.49
N LEU A 56 8.66 8.74 6.25
CA LEU A 56 8.85 7.33 5.96
C LEU A 56 9.42 7.17 4.55
N HIS A 57 10.36 6.26 4.43
CA HIS A 57 10.98 5.92 3.17
C HIS A 57 10.66 4.46 2.83
N ALA A 58 10.22 4.24 1.58
CA ALA A 58 10.03 2.89 1.09
C ALA A 58 11.34 2.11 1.07
N GLY A 59 11.28 0.86 1.42
CA GLY A 59 12.44 -0.03 1.38
C GLY A 59 12.51 -1.01 2.52
N VAL A 60 13.63 -1.70 2.59
CA VAL A 60 13.93 -2.67 3.63
C VAL A 60 15.02 -2.11 4.53
N MET A 61 14.80 -2.15 5.83
CA MET A 61 15.81 -1.86 6.84
C MET A 61 16.02 -3.06 7.73
N THR A 62 17.26 -3.30 8.13
CA THR A 62 17.64 -4.36 9.07
C THR A 62 17.93 -3.75 10.42
N LEU A 63 17.19 -4.16 11.44
CA LEU A 63 17.36 -3.70 12.80
C LEU A 63 18.51 -4.43 13.53
N THR A 64 19.14 -3.76 14.49
CA THR A 64 20.00 -4.42 15.47
C THR A 64 19.19 -5.36 16.35
N LYS A 65 19.85 -6.24 17.09
CA LYS A 65 19.16 -7.15 18.04
C LYS A 65 18.34 -6.38 19.08
N GLU A 66 18.87 -5.29 19.60
CA GLU A 66 18.19 -4.46 20.60
C GLU A 66 16.98 -3.74 20.01
N GLN A 67 17.15 -3.14 18.84
CA GLN A 67 16.05 -2.50 18.11
C GLN A 67 14.96 -3.50 17.75
N THR A 68 15.32 -4.74 17.35
CA THR A 68 14.37 -5.82 17.05
C THR A 68 13.52 -6.16 18.28
N ILE A 69 14.12 -6.34 19.45
CA ILE A 69 13.41 -6.64 20.69
C ILE A 69 12.44 -5.50 21.04
N GLN A 70 12.89 -4.25 20.93
CA GLN A 70 12.03 -3.08 21.19
C GLN A 70 10.84 -3.00 20.25
N MET A 71 11.07 -3.23 18.96
CA MET A 71 10.00 -3.19 17.96
C MET A 71 9.02 -4.35 18.11
N GLU A 72 9.52 -5.57 18.38
CA GLU A 72 8.66 -6.73 18.65
C GLU A 72 7.73 -6.46 19.86
N ALA A 73 8.23 -5.86 20.92
CA ALA A 73 7.41 -5.50 22.09
C ALA A 73 6.31 -4.50 21.70
N LEU A 74 6.64 -3.45 20.95
CA LEU A 74 5.65 -2.46 20.49
C LEU A 74 4.58 -3.09 19.58
N PHE A 75 4.98 -3.98 18.67
CA PHE A 75 4.02 -4.68 17.82
C PHE A 75 3.14 -5.66 18.61
N GLN A 76 3.67 -6.33 19.64
CA GLN A 76 2.89 -7.20 20.51
C GLN A 76 1.85 -6.40 21.32
N ASP A 77 2.21 -5.24 21.85
CA ASP A 77 1.29 -4.36 22.54
C ASP A 77 0.17 -3.90 21.59
N LEU A 78 0.52 -3.41 20.41
CA LEU A 78 -0.43 -2.99 19.38
C LEU A 78 -1.38 -4.15 18.99
N TYR A 79 -0.85 -5.35 18.79
CA TYR A 79 -1.63 -6.53 18.43
C TYR A 79 -2.59 -6.96 19.56
N SER A 80 -2.16 -6.88 20.82
CA SER A 80 -2.99 -7.23 21.97
C SER A 80 -4.24 -6.36 22.08
N ARG A 81 -4.16 -5.10 21.63
CA ARG A 81 -5.26 -4.13 21.64
C ARG A 81 -6.27 -4.30 20.52
N LYS A 82 -5.94 -5.01 19.44
CA LYS A 82 -6.83 -5.21 18.28
C LYS A 82 -8.23 -5.72 18.65
N LYS A 83 -8.38 -6.43 19.78
CA LYS A 83 -9.65 -6.99 20.26
C LYS A 83 -10.47 -6.02 21.11
N LYS A 84 -9.90 -4.90 21.54
CA LYS A 84 -10.59 -3.90 22.38
C LYS A 84 -11.31 -2.90 21.47
N LYS A 85 -12.54 -2.52 21.84
CA LYS A 85 -13.44 -1.74 20.96
C LYS A 85 -13.93 -0.43 21.58
N SER A 86 -13.31 0.07 22.64
CA SER A 86 -13.71 1.37 23.18
C SER A 86 -13.09 2.52 22.39
N VAL A 87 -13.71 3.71 22.42
CA VAL A 87 -13.15 4.93 21.80
C VAL A 87 -11.76 5.27 22.35
N LEU A 88 -11.52 4.97 23.63
CA LEU A 88 -10.22 5.16 24.25
C LEU A 88 -9.19 4.18 23.69
N ASP A 89 -9.56 2.93 23.46
CA ASP A 89 -8.68 1.93 22.88
C ASP A 89 -8.24 2.30 21.46
N GLU A 90 -9.14 2.89 20.65
CA GLU A 90 -8.78 3.40 19.31
C GLU A 90 -7.75 4.53 19.37
N LYS A 91 -7.90 5.45 20.32
CA LYS A 91 -6.93 6.53 20.52
C LYS A 91 -5.57 6.00 21.01
N ILE A 92 -5.58 5.05 21.94
CA ILE A 92 -4.36 4.41 22.42
C ILE A 92 -3.68 3.64 21.28
N PHE A 93 -4.43 2.89 20.49
CA PHE A 93 -3.92 2.19 19.30
C PHE A 93 -3.24 3.17 18.34
N CYS A 94 -3.85 4.34 18.09
CA CYS A 94 -3.23 5.36 17.26
C CYS A 94 -1.92 5.88 17.85
N CYS A 95 -1.86 6.16 19.15
CA CYS A 95 -0.64 6.61 19.82
C CYS A 95 0.48 5.55 19.71
N GLU A 96 0.18 4.28 19.90
CA GLU A 96 1.13 3.19 19.77
C GLU A 96 1.64 3.07 18.33
N LEU A 97 0.75 3.20 17.35
CA LEU A 97 1.14 3.18 15.93
C LEU A 97 2.04 4.38 15.57
N VAL A 98 1.73 5.57 16.08
CA VAL A 98 2.57 6.76 15.94
C VAL A 98 3.97 6.53 16.52
N LEU A 99 4.04 5.89 17.69
CA LEU A 99 5.30 5.56 18.33
C LEU A 99 6.13 4.59 17.47
N ILE A 100 5.51 3.54 16.93
CA ILE A 100 6.14 2.59 16.00
C ILE A 100 6.68 3.34 14.78
N LEU A 101 5.87 4.16 14.12
CA LEU A 101 6.27 4.91 12.92
C LEU A 101 7.38 5.91 13.20
N SER A 102 7.33 6.58 14.37
CA SER A 102 8.39 7.49 14.79
C SER A 102 9.73 6.75 14.96
N ARG A 103 9.73 5.56 15.58
CA ARG A 103 10.93 4.72 15.69
C ARG A 103 11.47 4.28 14.33
N ILE A 104 10.58 3.90 13.41
CA ILE A 104 10.98 3.55 12.04
C ILE A 104 11.65 4.75 11.35
N VAL A 105 11.10 5.95 11.49
CA VAL A 105 11.71 7.18 10.94
C VAL A 105 13.09 7.45 11.54
N ASP A 106 13.27 7.24 12.84
CA ASP A 106 14.57 7.45 13.48
C ASP A 106 15.60 6.41 13.00
N PHE A 107 15.22 5.16 12.88
CA PHE A 107 16.08 4.11 12.31
C PHE A 107 16.46 4.37 10.85
N CYS A 108 15.53 4.91 10.04
CA CYS A 108 15.83 5.34 8.67
C CYS A 108 16.94 6.39 8.62
N LYS A 109 16.93 7.36 9.55
CA LYS A 109 17.97 8.39 9.62
C LYS A 109 19.33 7.82 10.01
N GLU A 110 19.35 6.90 11.01
CA GLU A 110 20.57 6.29 11.52
C GLU A 110 21.27 5.42 10.46
N GLN A 111 20.51 4.77 9.57
CA GLN A 111 21.06 3.86 8.56
C GLN A 111 21.40 4.53 7.24
N GLU A 112 21.26 5.88 7.12
CA GLU A 112 21.44 6.60 5.86
C GLU A 112 20.73 5.90 4.68
N ILE A 113 19.55 5.33 4.94
CA ILE A 113 18.79 4.62 3.91
C ILE A 113 18.57 5.60 2.76
N GLN A 114 19.24 5.33 1.64
CA GLN A 114 19.00 6.06 0.41
C GLN A 114 17.55 5.77 0.00
N ALA A 115 16.69 6.72 0.35
CA ALA A 115 15.30 6.64 -0.05
C ALA A 115 15.24 6.55 -1.58
N HIS A 116 14.68 5.49 -2.08
CA HIS A 116 14.32 5.43 -3.48
C HIS A 116 13.10 6.35 -3.68
N ARG A 117 13.39 7.67 -3.70
CA ARG A 117 12.33 8.65 -3.96
C ARG A 117 11.93 8.52 -5.41
N LEU A 118 10.68 8.18 -5.61
CA LEU A 118 10.08 8.28 -6.95
C LEU A 118 10.25 9.72 -7.45
N PRO A 119 10.57 9.91 -8.72
CA PRO A 119 10.52 11.23 -9.33
C PRO A 119 9.18 11.91 -9.04
N SER A 120 9.18 13.20 -8.70
CA SER A 120 7.95 13.94 -8.39
C SER A 120 6.88 13.83 -9.49
N THR A 121 7.29 13.75 -10.73
CA THR A 121 6.41 13.51 -11.88
C THR A 121 5.71 12.15 -11.79
N LEU A 122 6.37 11.10 -11.33
CA LEU A 122 5.73 9.79 -11.12
C LEU A 122 4.78 9.82 -9.93
N THR A 123 5.12 10.52 -8.86
CA THR A 123 4.21 10.69 -7.72
C THR A 123 2.92 11.35 -8.17
N CYS A 124 3.00 12.47 -8.90
CA CYS A 124 1.81 13.13 -9.47
C CYS A 124 1.01 12.20 -10.41
N THR A 125 1.70 11.40 -11.23
CA THR A 125 1.04 10.43 -12.13
C THR A 125 0.28 9.37 -11.33
N ILE A 126 0.90 8.85 -10.28
CA ILE A 126 0.31 7.85 -9.38
C ILE A 126 -0.92 8.42 -8.68
N ASP A 127 -0.81 9.61 -8.10
CA ASP A 127 -1.92 10.30 -7.44
C ASP A 127 -3.09 10.51 -8.42
N TYR A 128 -2.80 11.00 -9.63
CA TYR A 128 -3.82 11.18 -10.66
C TYR A 128 -4.54 9.88 -11.02
N ILE A 129 -3.82 8.76 -11.19
CA ILE A 129 -4.41 7.46 -11.47
C ILE A 129 -5.32 7.01 -10.32
N ASN A 130 -4.89 7.19 -9.08
CA ASN A 130 -5.64 6.77 -7.90
C ASN A 130 -6.94 7.55 -7.72
N ASP A 131 -6.86 8.85 -7.91
CA ASP A 131 -8.02 9.76 -7.77
C ASP A 131 -9.05 9.58 -8.90
N ASN A 132 -8.60 9.06 -10.06
CA ASN A 132 -9.43 8.98 -11.25
C ASN A 132 -9.63 7.55 -11.78
N CYS A 133 -9.20 6.51 -11.07
CA CYS A 133 -9.22 5.12 -11.54
C CYS A 133 -10.62 4.62 -11.96
N GLU A 134 -11.69 5.21 -11.42
CA GLU A 134 -13.07 4.87 -11.76
C GLU A 134 -13.48 5.37 -13.17
N LYS A 135 -12.79 6.40 -13.67
CA LYS A 135 -13.04 6.96 -14.99
C LYS A 135 -12.40 6.11 -16.08
N LYS A 136 -12.86 6.27 -17.31
CA LYS A 136 -12.16 5.71 -18.46
C LYS A 136 -10.86 6.50 -18.66
N LEU A 137 -9.74 5.91 -18.27
CA LEU A 137 -8.42 6.49 -18.44
C LEU A 137 -7.67 5.77 -19.57
N THR A 138 -7.03 6.56 -20.42
CA THR A 138 -6.10 6.12 -21.46
C THR A 138 -4.68 6.50 -21.09
N LEU A 139 -3.68 5.84 -21.68
CA LEU A 139 -2.29 6.18 -21.47
C LEU A 139 -1.98 7.60 -21.94
N ASP A 140 -2.61 8.04 -23.03
CA ASP A 140 -2.43 9.40 -23.58
C ASP A 140 -2.94 10.47 -22.59
N GLU A 141 -4.13 10.28 -22.01
CA GLU A 141 -4.68 11.18 -20.98
C GLU A 141 -3.80 11.24 -19.72
N ILE A 142 -3.30 10.08 -19.26
CA ILE A 142 -2.42 10.04 -18.09
C ILE A 142 -1.10 10.76 -18.38
N ALA A 143 -0.55 10.60 -19.58
CA ALA A 143 0.67 11.27 -20.00
C ALA A 143 0.51 12.78 -20.11
N GLU A 144 -0.62 13.23 -20.68
CA GLU A 144 -0.98 14.65 -20.78
C GLU A 144 -1.08 15.30 -19.40
N GLN A 145 -1.77 14.67 -18.46
CA GLN A 145 -1.90 15.15 -17.08
C GLN A 145 -0.58 15.18 -16.32
N SER A 146 0.35 14.32 -16.71
CA SER A 146 1.70 14.28 -16.13
C SER A 146 2.68 15.22 -16.82
N HIS A 147 2.24 15.94 -17.86
CA HIS A 147 3.07 16.77 -18.74
C HIS A 147 4.27 16.02 -19.35
N LEU A 148 4.06 14.74 -19.68
CA LEU A 148 5.09 13.85 -20.24
C LEU A 148 4.65 13.29 -21.59
N ASP A 149 5.63 13.01 -22.44
CA ASP A 149 5.40 12.12 -23.59
C ASP A 149 5.03 10.71 -23.14
N LYS A 150 4.08 10.07 -23.81
CA LYS A 150 3.55 8.75 -23.41
C LYS A 150 4.60 7.63 -23.43
N TYR A 151 5.55 7.69 -24.35
CA TYR A 151 6.62 6.68 -24.43
C TYR A 151 7.62 6.87 -23.30
N TYR A 152 7.96 8.13 -23.01
CA TYR A 152 8.79 8.47 -21.87
C TYR A 152 8.13 8.08 -20.55
N LEU A 153 6.84 8.42 -20.35
CA LEU A 153 6.09 8.00 -19.18
C LEU A 153 6.06 6.48 -19.02
N SER A 154 5.76 5.74 -20.10
CA SER A 154 5.71 4.27 -20.07
C SER A 154 7.04 3.66 -19.63
N HIS A 155 8.15 4.17 -20.18
CA HIS A 155 9.49 3.70 -19.83
C HIS A 155 9.87 4.07 -18.38
N LEU A 156 9.65 5.32 -17.99
CA LEU A 156 9.96 5.84 -16.67
C LEU A 156 9.14 5.09 -15.60
N PHE A 157 7.84 4.91 -15.85
CA PHE A 157 6.93 4.21 -14.94
C PHE A 157 7.33 2.74 -14.78
N LYS A 158 7.55 2.02 -15.89
CA LYS A 158 7.97 0.61 -15.85
C LYS A 158 9.32 0.43 -15.17
N LYS A 159 10.27 1.35 -15.40
CA LYS A 159 11.58 1.32 -14.76
C LYS A 159 11.50 1.46 -13.23
N ASN A 160 10.63 2.34 -12.73
CA ASN A 160 10.52 2.64 -11.30
C ASN A 160 9.52 1.72 -10.57
N MET A 161 8.38 1.39 -11.21
CA MET A 161 7.29 0.63 -10.61
C MET A 161 7.32 -0.87 -10.95
N GLY A 162 8.15 -1.30 -11.91
CA GLY A 162 8.23 -2.69 -12.36
C GLY A 162 7.09 -3.14 -13.28
N VAL A 163 6.02 -2.35 -13.39
CA VAL A 163 4.80 -2.67 -14.18
C VAL A 163 4.47 -1.53 -15.13
N SER A 164 3.63 -1.82 -16.15
CA SER A 164 3.14 -0.76 -17.03
C SER A 164 2.11 0.13 -16.32
N VAL A 165 1.93 1.37 -16.80
CA VAL A 165 0.93 2.33 -16.30
C VAL A 165 -0.47 1.70 -16.30
N MET A 166 -0.86 1.00 -17.38
CA MET A 166 -2.19 0.40 -17.50
C MET A 166 -2.37 -0.82 -16.59
N ASN A 167 -1.31 -1.61 -16.36
CA ASN A 167 -1.36 -2.69 -15.38
C ASN A 167 -1.51 -2.11 -13.96
N TYR A 168 -0.79 -1.04 -13.66
CA TYR A 168 -0.94 -0.33 -12.39
C TYR A 168 -2.38 0.16 -12.18
N LEU A 169 -2.99 0.81 -13.17
CA LEU A 169 -4.41 1.20 -13.14
C LEU A 169 -5.33 -0.01 -12.88
N THR A 170 -5.04 -1.17 -13.51
CA THR A 170 -5.79 -2.40 -13.28
C THR A 170 -5.69 -2.87 -11.83
N HIS A 171 -4.49 -2.83 -11.23
CA HIS A 171 -4.29 -3.16 -9.81
C HIS A 171 -5.06 -2.21 -8.87
N VAL A 172 -5.01 -0.90 -9.12
CA VAL A 172 -5.74 0.09 -8.32
C VAL A 172 -7.26 -0.17 -8.36
N ARG A 173 -7.79 -0.46 -9.56
CA ARG A 173 -9.20 -0.83 -9.73
C ARG A 173 -9.54 -2.13 -9.01
N ALA A 174 -8.69 -3.13 -9.07
CA ALA A 174 -8.91 -4.40 -8.38
C ALA A 174 -8.91 -4.24 -6.85
N GLN A 175 -8.01 -3.44 -6.29
CA GLN A 175 -8.02 -3.13 -4.85
C GLN A 175 -9.31 -2.40 -4.43
N LYS A 176 -9.78 -1.45 -5.25
CA LYS A 176 -11.02 -0.74 -4.99
C LYS A 176 -12.23 -1.66 -5.09
N ALA A 177 -12.25 -2.53 -6.10
CA ALA A 177 -13.29 -3.55 -6.25
C ALA A 177 -13.30 -4.52 -5.06
N TYR A 178 -12.15 -4.98 -4.60
CA TYR A 178 -12.01 -5.83 -3.42
C TYR A 178 -12.64 -5.18 -2.18
N HIS A 179 -12.41 -3.88 -1.99
CA HIS A 179 -13.06 -3.14 -0.91
C HIS A 179 -14.59 -3.10 -1.06
N TYR A 180 -15.10 -2.83 -2.27
CA TYR A 180 -16.54 -2.77 -2.53
C TYR A 180 -17.25 -4.12 -2.41
N LEU A 181 -16.58 -5.24 -2.73
CA LEU A 181 -17.13 -6.59 -2.56
C LEU A 181 -17.48 -6.91 -1.09
N ASN A 182 -16.73 -6.33 -0.15
CA ASN A 182 -16.97 -6.49 1.29
C ASN A 182 -18.04 -5.53 1.85
N LEU A 183 -18.63 -4.66 1.02
CA LEU A 183 -19.73 -3.80 1.43
C LEU A 183 -21.08 -4.51 1.20
N PRO A 184 -22.06 -4.37 2.11
CA PRO A 184 -23.40 -4.92 1.90
C PRO A 184 -24.09 -4.21 0.72
N ASN A 185 -25.04 -4.92 0.08
CA ASN A 185 -25.99 -4.38 -0.90
C ASN A 185 -25.42 -3.88 -2.24
N MET A 186 -24.28 -4.40 -2.69
CA MET A 186 -23.77 -4.14 -4.04
C MET A 186 -23.71 -5.45 -4.86
N SER A 187 -24.22 -5.46 -6.10
CA SER A 187 -23.97 -6.59 -7.00
C SER A 187 -22.54 -6.56 -7.54
N VAL A 188 -22.04 -7.71 -8.03
CA VAL A 188 -20.68 -7.79 -8.61
C VAL A 188 -20.53 -6.92 -9.86
N GLU A 189 -21.61 -6.74 -10.62
CA GLU A 189 -21.67 -5.84 -11.77
C GLU A 189 -21.55 -4.37 -11.34
N GLN A 190 -22.25 -3.99 -10.28
CA GLN A 190 -22.15 -2.65 -9.69
C GLN A 190 -20.76 -2.39 -9.15
N VAL A 191 -20.13 -3.39 -8.52
CA VAL A 191 -18.75 -3.30 -8.06
C VAL A 191 -17.80 -3.07 -9.24
N ALA A 192 -17.92 -3.86 -10.32
CA ALA A 192 -17.09 -3.69 -11.51
C ALA A 192 -17.20 -2.27 -12.08
N GLN A 193 -18.42 -1.79 -12.26
CA GLN A 193 -18.67 -0.44 -12.79
C GLN A 193 -18.09 0.65 -11.86
N LYS A 194 -18.35 0.54 -10.57
CA LYS A 194 -17.96 1.56 -9.57
C LYS A 194 -16.45 1.60 -9.32
N SER A 195 -15.75 0.51 -9.59
CA SER A 195 -14.29 0.43 -9.52
C SER A 195 -13.58 0.76 -10.84
N GLY A 196 -14.34 1.11 -11.89
CA GLY A 196 -13.81 1.57 -13.17
C GLY A 196 -13.49 0.46 -14.19
N PHE A 197 -13.90 -0.79 -13.93
CA PHE A 197 -13.82 -1.84 -14.94
C PHE A 197 -14.93 -1.66 -16.00
N ALA A 198 -14.60 -2.01 -17.25
CA ALA A 198 -15.55 -1.94 -18.35
C ALA A 198 -16.77 -2.87 -18.17
N ASN A 199 -16.55 -4.02 -17.54
CA ASN A 199 -17.57 -5.04 -17.23
C ASN A 199 -17.05 -6.03 -16.19
N TYR A 200 -17.93 -6.94 -15.73
CA TYR A 200 -17.59 -8.01 -14.79
C TYR A 200 -16.42 -8.87 -15.28
N GLY A 201 -16.44 -9.33 -16.55
CA GLY A 201 -15.38 -10.21 -17.07
C GLY A 201 -14.00 -9.55 -17.12
N ALA A 202 -13.92 -8.22 -17.25
CA ALA A 202 -12.65 -7.49 -17.11
C ALA A 202 -12.16 -7.47 -15.66
N MET A 203 -13.08 -7.30 -14.70
CA MET A 203 -12.78 -7.38 -13.27
C MET A 203 -12.35 -8.80 -12.88
N GLU A 204 -13.07 -9.82 -13.34
CA GLU A 204 -12.79 -11.22 -13.04
C GLU A 204 -11.38 -11.63 -13.48
N ARG A 205 -10.99 -11.35 -14.72
CA ARG A 205 -9.62 -11.60 -15.20
C ARG A 205 -8.54 -10.87 -14.40
N ALA A 206 -8.83 -9.66 -13.96
CA ALA A 206 -7.91 -8.92 -13.09
C ALA A 206 -7.78 -9.59 -11.72
N PHE A 207 -8.88 -10.07 -11.14
CA PHE A 207 -8.89 -10.76 -9.86
C PHE A 207 -8.16 -12.11 -9.92
N GLU A 208 -8.42 -12.91 -10.93
CA GLU A 208 -7.69 -14.18 -11.17
C GLU A 208 -6.17 -13.95 -11.26
N THR A 209 -5.76 -12.86 -11.95
CA THR A 209 -4.34 -12.54 -12.10
C THR A 209 -3.70 -12.02 -10.81
N ILE A 210 -4.44 -11.25 -9.99
CA ILE A 210 -3.89 -10.50 -8.85
C ILE A 210 -4.07 -11.27 -7.54
N TYR A 211 -5.22 -11.93 -7.36
CA TYR A 211 -5.62 -12.58 -6.11
C TYR A 211 -5.71 -14.09 -6.21
N GLU A 212 -5.56 -14.67 -7.41
CA GLU A 212 -5.75 -16.11 -7.69
C GLU A 212 -7.16 -16.62 -7.34
N ASP A 213 -8.13 -15.70 -7.21
CA ASP A 213 -9.52 -15.91 -6.82
C ASP A 213 -10.46 -15.12 -7.72
N THR A 214 -11.75 -15.52 -7.77
CA THR A 214 -12.77 -14.75 -8.48
C THR A 214 -13.47 -13.75 -7.56
N PRO A 215 -14.04 -12.64 -8.10
CA PRO A 215 -14.84 -11.71 -7.29
C PRO A 215 -16.03 -12.36 -6.57
N MET A 216 -16.61 -13.42 -7.15
CA MET A 216 -17.73 -14.18 -6.56
C MET A 216 -17.28 -15.01 -5.35
N GLN A 217 -16.05 -15.57 -5.37
CA GLN A 217 -15.50 -16.33 -4.25
C GLN A 217 -15.14 -15.43 -3.06
N ILE A 218 -14.69 -14.20 -3.36
CA ILE A 218 -14.32 -13.21 -2.34
C ILE A 218 -15.55 -12.58 -1.71
N LYS A 219 -16.64 -12.42 -2.48
CA LYS A 219 -17.91 -11.91 -2.01
C LYS A 219 -18.68 -13.02 -1.30
N GLN A 220 -18.50 -13.16 0.00
CA GLN A 220 -19.29 -14.03 0.87
C GLN A 220 -20.53 -13.33 1.43
#